data_1a5bbbbc57a55716af2436d119061a99
#
_entry.id   1a5bbbbc57a55716af2436d119061a99
#
_cell.length_a   1.000
_cell.length_b   1.000
_cell.length_c   1.000
_cell.angle_alpha   90.00
_cell.angle_beta   90.00
_cell.angle_gamma   90.00
#
_symmetry.space_group_name_H-M   'P 1'
#
loop_
_entity.id
_entity.type
_entity.pdbx_description
1 polymer ?
#
loop_
_entity_poly.entity_id
_entity_poly.type
_entity_poly.pdbx_seq_one_letter_code
_entity_poly.pdbx_strand_id
1 'polypeptide(L)'
;SDMKGNQIKLEKNDNIWFINDTYKVREDAISTLLSTIKTIEIQQPVSDNAYNNVIRNLATIGVKIDIYSNNLLKSYVIGHSTMNHLGTYMIMKGAENPFIMHIPGFNGFLSPRYGIEGNSLNISSWRDNTVLNISSENIIEIEFKNFKDLNKSFKLYPNENKLKDFKNNFFKSNSIKTLNYINNFSNLKCESFKDITINKNDILYNINIKTKLKLFNLKVYSFNKKNKNANNSAPNVERYYAKINDGEVILIQKYVFNKLFISIDDLK
;
A
#
# COMPACT_ATOMS: atom_id res chain seq x y z
N SER A 1 -15.69 -9.56 9.19
CA SER A 1 -16.60 -8.39 9.31
C SER A 1 -16.44 -7.72 10.65
N ASP A 2 -16.51 -6.40 10.70
CA ASP A 2 -16.54 -5.62 11.93
C ASP A 2 -17.96 -5.19 12.31
N MET A 3 -18.12 -4.61 13.49
CA MET A 3 -19.44 -4.16 13.99
C MET A 3 -19.96 -2.87 13.32
N LYS A 4 -19.16 -2.24 12.46
CA LYS A 4 -19.56 -1.09 11.63
C LYS A 4 -20.11 -1.50 10.27
N GLY A 5 -20.16 -2.81 10.00
CA GLY A 5 -20.61 -3.38 8.73
C GLY A 5 -19.54 -3.48 7.65
N ASN A 6 -18.27 -3.13 7.93
CA ASN A 6 -17.20 -3.34 6.97
C ASN A 6 -16.90 -4.84 6.86
N GLN A 7 -16.70 -5.27 5.63
CA GLN A 7 -16.33 -6.66 5.32
C GLN A 7 -15.12 -6.69 4.41
N ILE A 8 -14.19 -7.59 4.70
CA ILE A 8 -13.04 -7.88 3.84
C ILE A 8 -13.04 -9.37 3.57
N LYS A 9 -13.13 -9.74 2.29
CA LYS A 9 -12.94 -11.10 1.80
C LYS A 9 -11.52 -11.20 1.25
N LEU A 10 -10.74 -12.14 1.76
CA LEU A 10 -9.43 -12.50 1.21
C LEU A 10 -9.56 -13.86 0.55
N GLU A 11 -9.32 -13.93 -0.74
CA GLU A 11 -9.47 -15.15 -1.53
C GLU A 11 -8.22 -15.41 -2.36
N LYS A 12 -7.82 -16.68 -2.43
CA LYS A 12 -6.68 -17.11 -3.23
C LYS A 12 -7.17 -17.68 -4.56
N ASN A 13 -6.81 -17.01 -5.65
CA ASN A 13 -7.07 -17.46 -7.02
C ASN A 13 -5.73 -17.75 -7.70
N ASP A 14 -5.54 -18.99 -8.13
CA ASP A 14 -4.29 -19.54 -8.68
C ASP A 14 -3.09 -19.29 -7.77
N ASN A 15 -2.43 -18.64 -7.40
CA ASN A 15 -1.36 -18.40 -6.41
C ASN A 15 -1.34 -16.95 -5.91
N ILE A 16 -2.35 -16.15 -6.31
CA ILE A 16 -2.44 -14.73 -5.95
C ILE A 16 -3.63 -14.54 -5.02
N TRP A 17 -3.44 -13.76 -3.97
CA TRP A 17 -4.51 -13.37 -3.06
C TRP A 17 -5.15 -12.07 -3.49
N PHE A 18 -6.48 -12.01 -3.44
CA PHE A 18 -7.29 -10.83 -3.77
C PHE A 18 -8.13 -10.38 -2.58
N ILE A 19 -8.39 -9.08 -2.53
CA ILE A 19 -9.33 -8.46 -1.60
C ILE A 19 -10.62 -8.15 -2.35
N ASN A 20 -11.75 -8.69 -1.86
CA ASN A 20 -13.08 -8.43 -2.43
C ASN A 20 -13.09 -8.61 -3.96
N ASP A 21 -12.38 -9.59 -4.47
CA ASP A 21 -12.23 -9.94 -5.89
C ASP A 21 -11.66 -8.80 -6.77
N THR A 22 -11.19 -7.72 -6.17
CA THR A 22 -10.80 -6.49 -6.90
C THR A 22 -9.33 -6.18 -6.79
N TYR A 23 -8.75 -6.19 -5.58
CA TYR A 23 -7.39 -5.71 -5.36
C TYR A 23 -6.46 -6.86 -4.98
N LYS A 24 -5.24 -6.82 -5.54
CA LYS A 24 -4.18 -7.74 -5.11
C LYS A 24 -3.81 -7.48 -3.65
N VAL A 25 -3.60 -8.55 -2.88
CA VAL A 25 -3.12 -8.50 -1.49
C VAL A 25 -1.60 -8.39 -1.45
N ARG A 26 -1.07 -7.65 -0.50
CA ARG A 26 0.36 -7.62 -0.18
C ARG A 26 0.81 -8.99 0.33
N GLU A 27 1.91 -9.48 -0.21
CA GLU A 27 2.44 -10.81 0.14
C GLU A 27 2.89 -10.90 1.62
N ASP A 28 3.46 -9.82 2.16
CA ASP A 28 3.85 -9.74 3.57
C ASP A 28 2.63 -9.76 4.51
N ALA A 29 1.54 -9.09 4.16
CA ALA A 29 0.33 -9.06 4.96
C ALA A 29 -0.35 -10.44 5.02
N ILE A 30 -0.51 -11.10 3.87
CA ILE A 30 -1.12 -12.44 3.83
C ILE A 30 -0.23 -13.49 4.52
N SER A 31 1.08 -13.44 4.33
CA SER A 31 2.03 -14.31 5.01
C SER A 31 1.94 -14.16 6.54
N THR A 32 1.85 -12.92 7.02
CA THR A 32 1.67 -12.60 8.45
C THR A 32 0.36 -13.17 8.98
N LEU A 33 -0.77 -13.01 8.26
CA LEU A 33 -2.06 -13.55 8.66
C LEU A 33 -2.02 -15.08 8.74
N LEU A 34 -1.56 -15.75 7.69
CA LEU A 34 -1.52 -17.22 7.65
C LEU A 34 -0.60 -17.81 8.72
N SER A 35 0.55 -17.17 8.96
CA SER A 35 1.44 -17.53 10.05
C SER A 35 0.75 -17.38 11.40
N THR A 36 0.02 -16.27 11.62
CA THR A 36 -0.74 -16.03 12.85
C THR A 36 -1.77 -17.11 13.10
N ILE A 37 -2.58 -17.44 12.08
CA ILE A 37 -3.62 -18.48 12.18
C ILE A 37 -3.01 -19.84 12.51
N LYS A 38 -1.80 -20.13 12.00
CA LYS A 38 -1.09 -21.39 12.23
C LYS A 38 -0.49 -21.51 13.64
N THR A 39 -0.01 -20.40 14.20
CA THR A 39 0.83 -20.40 15.43
C THR A 39 0.15 -19.82 16.66
N ILE A 40 -1.10 -19.34 16.51
CA ILE A 40 -1.88 -18.80 17.63
C ILE A 40 -2.22 -19.90 18.64
N GLU A 41 -2.01 -19.61 19.92
CA GLU A 41 -2.26 -20.53 21.04
C GLU A 41 -3.03 -19.80 22.15
N ILE A 42 -3.66 -20.61 23.02
CA ILE A 42 -4.28 -20.13 24.25
C ILE A 42 -3.18 -19.81 25.25
N GLN A 43 -3.13 -18.55 25.70
CA GLN A 43 -2.26 -18.15 26.78
C GLN A 43 -2.85 -18.53 28.14
N GLN A 44 -4.10 -18.12 28.35
CA GLN A 44 -4.88 -18.42 29.57
C GLN A 44 -6.35 -18.11 29.37
N PRO A 45 -7.26 -18.66 30.19
CA PRO A 45 -8.66 -18.24 30.22
C PRO A 45 -8.78 -16.80 30.76
N VAL A 46 -9.88 -16.12 30.39
CA VAL A 46 -10.22 -14.83 30.97
C VAL A 46 -10.68 -15.02 32.40
N SER A 47 -10.21 -14.19 33.32
CA SER A 47 -10.62 -14.25 34.73
C SER A 47 -12.08 -13.87 34.91
N ASP A 48 -12.74 -14.41 35.94
CA ASP A 48 -14.16 -14.15 36.25
C ASP A 48 -14.44 -12.65 36.41
N ASN A 49 -13.52 -11.91 37.05
CA ASN A 49 -13.64 -10.46 37.24
C ASN A 49 -13.61 -9.67 35.93
N ALA A 50 -12.93 -10.17 34.92
CA ALA A 50 -12.83 -9.52 33.59
C ALA A 50 -13.91 -10.01 32.61
N TYR A 51 -14.53 -11.16 32.88
CA TYR A 51 -15.41 -11.89 31.96
C TYR A 51 -16.49 -10.98 31.34
N ASN A 52 -17.33 -10.36 32.17
CA ASN A 52 -18.45 -9.55 31.71
C ASN A 52 -18.01 -8.36 30.85
N ASN A 53 -16.87 -7.74 31.18
CA ASN A 53 -16.33 -6.64 30.38
C ASN A 53 -15.77 -7.14 29.05
N VAL A 54 -15.06 -8.25 29.03
CA VAL A 54 -14.52 -8.87 27.83
C VAL A 54 -15.63 -9.31 26.88
N ILE A 55 -16.66 -10.01 27.36
CA ILE A 55 -17.81 -10.44 26.55
C ILE A 55 -18.52 -9.22 25.95
N ARG A 56 -18.77 -8.17 26.73
CA ARG A 56 -19.37 -6.94 26.21
C ARG A 56 -18.52 -6.34 25.09
N ASN A 57 -17.22 -6.23 25.28
CA ASN A 57 -16.32 -5.68 24.28
C ASN A 57 -16.26 -6.54 23.02
N LEU A 58 -16.18 -7.87 23.15
CA LEU A 58 -16.22 -8.77 22.01
C LEU A 58 -17.53 -8.62 21.20
N ALA A 59 -18.66 -8.44 21.89
CA ALA A 59 -19.96 -8.27 21.25
C ALA A 59 -20.16 -6.90 20.59
N THR A 60 -19.51 -5.82 21.11
CA THR A 60 -19.77 -4.44 20.63
C THR A 60 -18.72 -3.91 19.67
N ILE A 61 -17.47 -4.34 19.81
CA ILE A 61 -16.34 -3.84 19.02
C ILE A 61 -15.47 -4.95 18.43
N GLY A 62 -15.81 -6.22 18.65
CA GLY A 62 -15.07 -7.35 18.14
C GLY A 62 -15.16 -7.46 16.61
N VAL A 63 -14.17 -8.08 16.03
CA VAL A 63 -14.14 -8.36 14.58
C VAL A 63 -14.29 -9.86 14.37
N LYS A 64 -15.34 -10.26 13.65
CA LYS A 64 -15.62 -11.65 13.31
C LYS A 64 -14.72 -12.10 12.17
N ILE A 65 -14.07 -13.24 12.36
CA ILE A 65 -13.22 -13.92 11.38
C ILE A 65 -13.84 -15.25 11.06
N ASP A 66 -14.11 -15.48 9.79
CA ASP A 66 -14.52 -16.76 9.24
C ASP A 66 -13.43 -17.28 8.30
N ILE A 67 -12.99 -18.50 8.52
CA ILE A 67 -11.96 -19.16 7.70
C ILE A 67 -12.60 -20.30 6.94
N TYR A 68 -12.42 -20.27 5.63
CA TYR A 68 -12.97 -21.26 4.71
C TYR A 68 -11.87 -22.02 3.97
N SER A 69 -12.16 -23.30 3.69
CA SER A 69 -11.65 -24.01 2.53
C SER A 69 -12.84 -24.17 1.57
N ASN A 70 -13.28 -25.37 1.25
CA ASN A 70 -14.57 -25.54 0.56
C ASN A 70 -15.77 -25.27 1.50
N ASN A 71 -15.58 -25.53 2.80
CA ASN A 71 -16.56 -25.28 3.85
C ASN A 71 -15.95 -24.37 4.93
N LEU A 72 -16.82 -23.87 5.82
CA LEU A 72 -16.39 -23.12 6.99
C LEU A 72 -15.55 -24.00 7.91
N LEU A 73 -14.28 -23.67 8.09
CA LEU A 73 -13.35 -24.41 8.95
C LEU A 73 -13.35 -23.89 10.38
N LYS A 74 -13.30 -22.57 10.54
CA LYS A 74 -13.26 -21.90 11.86
C LYS A 74 -14.02 -20.58 11.79
N SER A 75 -14.66 -20.23 12.90
CA SER A 75 -15.29 -18.93 13.10
C SER A 75 -15.02 -18.45 14.52
N TYR A 76 -14.50 -17.23 14.68
CA TYR A 76 -14.20 -16.63 15.96
C TYR A 76 -14.25 -15.12 15.91
N VAL A 77 -14.35 -14.50 17.07
CA VAL A 77 -14.32 -13.03 17.22
C VAL A 77 -13.01 -12.63 17.89
N ILE A 78 -12.34 -11.64 17.30
CA ILE A 78 -11.15 -10.99 17.85
C ILE A 78 -11.55 -9.69 18.50
N GLY A 79 -11.18 -9.51 19.76
CA GLY A 79 -11.37 -8.28 20.53
C GLY A 79 -10.12 -7.43 20.62
N HIS A 80 -10.08 -6.64 21.68
CA HIS A 80 -8.92 -5.76 21.99
C HIS A 80 -7.78 -6.52 22.67
N SER A 81 -6.65 -5.84 22.82
CA SER A 81 -5.48 -6.35 23.55
C SER A 81 -5.75 -6.43 25.05
N THR A 82 -4.99 -7.27 25.73
CA THR A 82 -4.83 -7.21 27.19
C THR A 82 -4.18 -5.89 27.62
N MET A 83 -4.28 -5.52 28.89
CA MET A 83 -3.73 -4.26 29.41
C MET A 83 -2.21 -4.14 29.24
N ASN A 84 -1.50 -5.26 29.30
CA ASN A 84 -0.04 -5.33 29.09
C ASN A 84 0.35 -5.43 27.58
N HIS A 85 -0.62 -5.46 26.67
CA HIS A 85 -0.46 -5.62 25.23
C HIS A 85 0.26 -6.92 24.78
N LEU A 86 0.30 -7.95 25.62
CA LEU A 86 0.97 -9.23 25.33
C LEU A 86 0.00 -10.34 24.93
N GLY A 87 -1.29 -10.04 24.86
CA GLY A 87 -2.33 -10.97 24.45
C GLY A 87 -3.52 -10.27 23.82
N THR A 88 -4.43 -11.05 23.26
CA THR A 88 -5.65 -10.57 22.58
C THR A 88 -6.83 -11.40 23.03
N TYR A 89 -7.92 -10.75 23.45
CA TYR A 89 -9.14 -11.45 23.82
C TYR A 89 -9.84 -11.99 22.57
N MET A 90 -10.16 -13.26 22.61
CA MET A 90 -10.86 -13.93 21.51
C MET A 90 -11.89 -14.92 22.04
N ILE A 91 -12.94 -15.16 21.24
CA ILE A 91 -13.95 -16.19 21.51
C ILE A 91 -14.25 -16.97 20.25
N MET A 92 -14.24 -18.30 20.35
CA MET A 92 -14.65 -19.19 19.26
C MET A 92 -16.19 -19.17 19.13
N LYS A 93 -16.73 -19.22 17.92
CA LYS A 93 -18.17 -19.37 17.70
C LYS A 93 -18.69 -20.63 18.39
N GLY A 94 -19.68 -20.48 19.27
CA GLY A 94 -20.27 -21.55 20.04
C GLY A 94 -19.52 -21.92 21.33
N ALA A 95 -18.41 -21.25 21.64
CA ALA A 95 -17.77 -21.40 22.95
C ALA A 95 -18.46 -20.51 24.00
N GLU A 96 -18.50 -21.00 25.24
CA GLU A 96 -19.06 -20.26 26.37
C GLU A 96 -18.10 -19.22 26.91
N ASN A 97 -16.79 -19.54 26.88
CA ASN A 97 -15.77 -18.72 27.52
C ASN A 97 -14.79 -18.10 26.52
N PRO A 98 -14.43 -16.82 26.68
CA PRO A 98 -13.35 -16.18 25.95
C PRO A 98 -11.98 -16.56 26.54
N PHE A 99 -10.96 -16.48 25.69
CA PHE A 99 -9.58 -16.74 26.04
C PHE A 99 -8.69 -15.55 25.70
N ILE A 100 -7.56 -15.44 26.41
CA ILE A 100 -6.45 -14.62 26.01
C ILE A 100 -5.58 -15.45 25.07
N MET A 101 -5.43 -14.98 23.83
CA MET A 101 -4.68 -15.64 22.78
C MET A 101 -3.36 -14.91 22.54
N HIS A 102 -2.31 -15.66 22.24
CA HIS A 102 -0.99 -15.12 21.90
C HIS A 102 -0.29 -16.00 20.84
N ILE A 103 0.88 -15.57 20.43
CA ILE A 103 1.84 -16.39 19.68
C ILE A 103 3.09 -16.52 20.58
N PRO A 104 3.54 -17.75 20.91
CA PRO A 104 4.73 -17.96 21.71
C PRO A 104 5.95 -17.23 21.13
N GLY A 105 6.67 -16.49 21.97
CA GLY A 105 7.83 -15.70 21.56
C GLY A 105 7.52 -14.38 20.85
N PHE A 106 6.25 -14.06 20.58
CA PHE A 106 5.86 -12.78 19.99
C PHE A 106 5.44 -11.79 21.09
N ASN A 107 6.14 -10.66 21.16
CA ASN A 107 5.82 -9.58 22.10
C ASN A 107 4.86 -8.58 21.43
N GLY A 108 3.56 -8.79 21.63
CA GLY A 108 2.53 -7.94 21.07
C GLY A 108 1.15 -8.57 21.06
N PHE A 109 0.17 -7.83 20.57
CA PHE A 109 -1.20 -8.29 20.41
C PHE A 109 -1.54 -8.58 18.94
N LEU A 110 -2.56 -9.38 18.71
CA LEU A 110 -2.77 -10.03 17.40
C LEU A 110 -3.63 -9.20 16.43
N SER A 111 -4.44 -8.24 16.91
CA SER A 111 -5.41 -7.51 16.06
C SER A 111 -4.79 -6.87 14.80
N PRO A 112 -3.60 -6.23 14.83
CA PRO A 112 -2.98 -5.68 13.63
C PRO A 112 -2.60 -6.75 12.59
N ARG A 113 -2.28 -7.97 13.04
CA ARG A 113 -1.95 -9.09 12.15
C ARG A 113 -3.16 -9.64 11.39
N TYR A 114 -4.36 -9.23 11.80
CA TYR A 114 -5.64 -9.45 11.11
C TYR A 114 -6.12 -8.21 10.34
N GLY A 115 -5.27 -7.20 10.14
CA GLY A 115 -5.64 -5.95 9.46
C GLY A 115 -6.67 -5.13 10.21
N ILE A 116 -6.75 -5.29 11.53
CA ILE A 116 -7.66 -4.54 12.41
C ILE A 116 -6.90 -3.31 12.93
N GLU A 117 -7.39 -2.13 12.60
CA GLU A 117 -6.88 -0.86 13.07
C GLU A 117 -7.90 -0.21 14.02
N GLY A 118 -7.53 -0.11 15.31
CA GLY A 118 -8.50 0.20 16.36
C GLY A 118 -9.56 -0.91 16.45
N ASN A 119 -10.82 -0.58 16.10
CA ASN A 119 -11.93 -1.53 16.13
C ASN A 119 -12.54 -1.73 14.73
N SER A 120 -11.78 -1.47 13.66
CA SER A 120 -12.29 -1.50 12.29
C SER A 120 -11.35 -2.25 11.36
N LEU A 121 -11.95 -2.88 10.35
CA LEU A 121 -11.23 -3.43 9.23
C LEU A 121 -10.81 -2.30 8.27
N ASN A 122 -9.57 -2.37 7.77
CA ASN A 122 -9.05 -1.41 6.81
C ASN A 122 -8.51 -2.16 5.58
N ILE A 123 -9.08 -1.87 4.41
CA ILE A 123 -8.62 -2.45 3.13
C ILE A 123 -7.17 -2.09 2.85
N SER A 124 -6.73 -0.88 3.23
CA SER A 124 -5.37 -0.40 3.01
C SER A 124 -4.30 -1.25 3.73
N SER A 125 -4.66 -1.93 4.82
CA SER A 125 -3.76 -2.85 5.54
C SER A 125 -3.41 -4.10 4.72
N TRP A 126 -4.23 -4.43 3.72
CA TRP A 126 -4.11 -5.62 2.89
C TRP A 126 -3.69 -5.33 1.46
N ARG A 127 -4.11 -4.19 0.92
CA ARG A 127 -3.98 -3.86 -0.50
C ARG A 127 -2.52 -3.69 -0.91
N ASP A 128 -2.14 -4.31 -2.05
CA ASP A 128 -0.85 -4.07 -2.69
C ASP A 128 -0.74 -2.60 -3.12
N ASN A 129 0.26 -1.93 -2.60
CA ASN A 129 0.55 -0.51 -2.85
C ASN A 129 1.66 -0.30 -3.89
N THR A 130 2.01 -1.33 -4.64
CA THR A 130 2.98 -1.24 -5.74
C THR A 130 2.45 -0.35 -6.85
N VAL A 131 3.18 0.72 -7.15
CA VAL A 131 2.87 1.70 -8.22
C VAL A 131 3.56 1.28 -9.52
N LEU A 132 4.87 1.04 -9.44
CA LEU A 132 5.70 0.58 -10.54
C LEU A 132 6.66 -0.51 -10.06
N ASN A 133 6.74 -1.57 -10.83
CA ASN A 133 7.73 -2.62 -10.65
C ASN A 133 8.16 -3.09 -12.04
N ILE A 134 9.05 -2.31 -12.66
CA ILE A 134 9.50 -2.51 -14.02
C ILE A 134 10.97 -2.93 -13.99
N SER A 135 11.27 -4.10 -14.54
CA SER A 135 12.67 -4.51 -14.78
C SER A 135 13.31 -3.63 -15.85
N SER A 136 14.50 -3.11 -15.58
CA SER A 136 15.23 -2.19 -16.47
C SER A 136 15.44 -2.75 -17.88
N GLU A 137 15.66 -4.06 -18.01
CA GLU A 137 15.83 -4.77 -19.29
C GLU A 137 14.58 -4.75 -20.19
N ASN A 138 13.40 -4.47 -19.62
CA ASN A 138 12.15 -4.37 -20.35
C ASN A 138 11.84 -2.96 -20.84
N ILE A 139 12.58 -1.94 -20.39
CA ILE A 139 12.32 -0.53 -20.75
C ILE A 139 12.91 -0.24 -22.12
N ILE A 140 12.03 0.17 -23.05
CA ILE A 140 12.41 0.55 -24.43
C ILE A 140 12.57 2.06 -24.54
N GLU A 141 11.68 2.83 -23.92
CA GLU A 141 11.62 4.27 -24.03
C GLU A 141 11.06 4.86 -22.74
N ILE A 142 11.61 5.99 -22.31
CA ILE A 142 11.05 6.83 -21.25
C ILE A 142 10.91 8.25 -21.78
N GLU A 143 9.71 8.80 -21.70
CA GLU A 143 9.44 10.20 -21.97
C GLU A 143 9.09 10.89 -20.65
N PHE A 144 9.95 11.80 -20.22
CA PHE A 144 9.78 12.63 -19.02
C PHE A 144 9.43 14.06 -19.41
N LYS A 145 8.32 14.56 -18.92
CA LYS A 145 7.89 15.94 -19.08
C LYS A 145 7.82 16.65 -17.72
N ASN A 146 8.61 17.70 -17.57
CA ASN A 146 8.61 18.57 -16.41
C ASN A 146 7.82 19.84 -16.75
N PHE A 147 6.64 20.02 -16.14
CA PHE A 147 5.76 21.17 -16.40
C PHE A 147 6.21 22.46 -15.68
N LYS A 148 7.15 22.34 -14.71
CA LYS A 148 7.76 23.51 -14.06
C LYS A 148 8.89 24.12 -14.91
N ASP A 149 9.60 23.26 -15.65
CA ASP A 149 10.73 23.67 -16.48
C ASP A 149 10.88 22.69 -17.64
N LEU A 150 10.35 23.05 -18.81
CA LEU A 150 10.36 22.20 -19.99
C LEU A 150 11.78 21.88 -20.48
N ASN A 151 12.79 22.71 -20.18
CA ASN A 151 14.17 22.43 -20.58
C ASN A 151 14.75 21.19 -19.90
N LYS A 152 14.18 20.75 -18.78
CA LYS A 152 14.54 19.50 -18.08
C LYS A 152 13.87 18.26 -18.66
N SER A 153 12.90 18.46 -19.56
CA SER A 153 12.17 17.34 -20.18
C SER A 153 13.03 16.62 -21.20
N PHE A 154 12.81 15.31 -21.32
CA PHE A 154 13.57 14.49 -22.26
C PHE A 154 12.80 13.24 -22.68
N LYS A 155 13.28 12.64 -23.77
CA LYS A 155 12.95 11.29 -24.19
C LYS A 155 14.24 10.47 -24.23
N LEU A 156 14.25 9.35 -23.51
CA LEU A 156 15.39 8.46 -23.35
C LEU A 156 15.13 7.14 -24.10
N TYR A 157 16.09 6.71 -24.88
CA TYR A 157 16.15 5.39 -25.54
C TYR A 157 17.33 4.61 -24.95
N PRO A 158 17.11 3.82 -23.88
CA PRO A 158 18.20 3.22 -23.13
C PRO A 158 19.08 2.28 -23.98
N ASN A 159 18.47 1.47 -24.83
CA ASN A 159 19.18 0.49 -25.68
C ASN A 159 20.05 1.14 -26.79
N GLU A 160 19.74 2.39 -27.14
CA GLU A 160 20.48 3.15 -28.16
C GLU A 160 21.48 4.13 -27.56
N ASN A 161 21.53 4.26 -26.23
CA ASN A 161 22.25 5.33 -25.51
C ASN A 161 21.94 6.72 -26.08
N LYS A 162 20.66 6.98 -26.34
CA LYS A 162 20.20 8.16 -27.05
C LYS A 162 19.20 8.95 -26.20
N LEU A 163 19.41 10.26 -26.17
CA LEU A 163 18.54 11.25 -25.54
C LEU A 163 17.96 12.19 -26.58
N LYS A 164 16.75 12.70 -26.33
CA LYS A 164 16.12 13.73 -27.12
C LYS A 164 15.57 14.80 -26.17
N ASP A 165 15.90 16.07 -26.38
CA ASP A 165 15.35 17.18 -25.60
C ASP A 165 13.92 17.56 -26.04
N PHE A 166 13.29 18.51 -25.35
CA PHE A 166 11.96 19.00 -25.70
C PHE A 166 11.91 19.78 -27.02
N LYS A 167 13.07 20.27 -27.53
CA LYS A 167 13.23 20.93 -28.84
C LYS A 167 13.52 19.94 -29.97
N ASN A 168 13.51 18.63 -29.67
CA ASN A 168 13.80 17.54 -30.58
C ASN A 168 15.28 17.38 -30.99
N ASN A 169 16.24 18.00 -30.29
CA ASN A 169 17.66 17.77 -30.51
C ASN A 169 18.09 16.44 -29.87
N PHE A 170 18.97 15.71 -30.55
CA PHE A 170 19.47 14.44 -30.09
C PHE A 170 20.85 14.58 -29.45
N PHE A 171 21.06 13.81 -28.39
CA PHE A 171 22.31 13.72 -27.62
C PHE A 171 22.64 12.26 -27.34
N LYS A 172 23.91 11.97 -27.11
CA LYS A 172 24.33 10.68 -26.57
C LYS A 172 24.10 10.68 -25.06
N SER A 173 23.49 9.62 -24.51
CA SER A 173 23.39 9.45 -23.07
C SER A 173 24.61 8.73 -22.52
N ASN A 174 24.93 8.98 -21.25
CA ASN A 174 25.91 8.22 -20.51
C ASN A 174 25.30 6.88 -20.10
N SER A 175 25.91 5.77 -20.49
CA SER A 175 25.38 4.42 -20.28
C SER A 175 25.23 4.07 -18.79
N ILE A 176 26.18 4.48 -17.93
CA ILE A 176 26.13 4.19 -16.49
C ILE A 176 25.01 4.99 -15.83
N LYS A 177 24.92 6.29 -16.12
CA LYS A 177 23.85 7.14 -15.60
C LYS A 177 22.47 6.68 -16.08
N THR A 178 22.37 6.26 -17.35
CA THR A 178 21.15 5.68 -17.93
C THR A 178 20.72 4.43 -17.18
N LEU A 179 21.64 3.48 -16.96
CA LEU A 179 21.37 2.24 -16.24
C LEU A 179 20.89 2.53 -14.80
N ASN A 180 21.58 3.43 -14.09
CA ASN A 180 21.20 3.83 -12.75
C ASN A 180 19.80 4.46 -12.72
N TYR A 181 19.45 5.28 -13.71
CA TYR A 181 18.14 5.90 -13.81
C TYR A 181 17.03 4.88 -14.06
N ILE A 182 17.19 4.00 -15.05
CA ILE A 182 16.14 3.03 -15.38
C ILE A 182 15.92 1.98 -14.28
N ASN A 183 16.93 1.68 -13.45
CA ASN A 183 16.79 0.82 -12.28
C ASN A 183 15.88 1.43 -11.20
N ASN A 184 15.68 2.75 -11.19
CA ASN A 184 14.79 3.41 -10.23
C ASN A 184 13.30 3.11 -10.44
N PHE A 185 12.91 2.51 -11.56
CA PHE A 185 11.51 2.18 -11.87
C PHE A 185 11.05 0.83 -11.30
N SER A 186 11.89 0.15 -10.54
CA SER A 186 11.55 -1.08 -9.84
C SER A 186 11.08 -0.81 -8.40
N ASN A 187 10.15 -1.65 -7.92
CA ASN A 187 9.69 -1.70 -6.53
C ASN A 187 9.27 -0.34 -5.91
N LEU A 188 8.59 0.48 -6.69
CA LEU A 188 8.02 1.75 -6.22
C LEU A 188 6.63 1.54 -5.64
N LYS A 189 6.43 1.97 -4.40
CA LYS A 189 5.19 1.81 -3.66
C LYS A 189 4.60 3.17 -3.28
N CYS A 190 3.26 3.28 -3.26
CA CYS A 190 2.59 4.46 -2.72
C CYS A 190 2.41 4.35 -1.19
N GLU A 191 2.18 5.49 -0.56
CA GLU A 191 1.84 5.55 0.87
C GLU A 191 0.39 5.13 1.11
N SER A 192 -0.53 5.58 0.27
CA SER A 192 -1.96 5.26 0.37
C SER A 192 -2.72 5.63 -0.91
N PHE A 193 -3.91 5.06 -1.04
CA PHE A 193 -4.90 5.43 -2.04
C PHE A 193 -5.82 6.53 -1.49
N LYS A 194 -6.30 7.43 -2.36
CA LYS A 194 -7.12 8.58 -1.98
C LYS A 194 -8.36 8.68 -2.86
N ASP A 195 -9.52 8.76 -2.24
CA ASP A 195 -10.77 9.07 -2.92
C ASP A 195 -10.97 10.60 -2.97
N ILE A 196 -10.27 11.24 -3.90
CA ILE A 196 -10.31 12.68 -4.12
C ILE A 196 -10.24 13.02 -5.60
N THR A 197 -10.75 14.18 -5.97
CA THR A 197 -10.56 14.75 -7.30
C THR A 197 -9.35 15.67 -7.31
N ILE A 198 -8.49 15.52 -8.32
CA ILE A 198 -7.31 16.38 -8.52
C ILE A 198 -7.58 17.34 -9.68
N ASN A 199 -7.20 18.60 -9.50
CA ASN A 199 -7.20 19.57 -10.58
C ASN A 199 -6.09 19.21 -11.59
N LYS A 200 -6.45 19.06 -12.86
CA LYS A 200 -5.50 18.74 -13.94
C LYS A 200 -4.41 19.79 -14.12
N ASN A 201 -4.68 21.05 -13.76
CA ASN A 201 -3.72 22.14 -13.87
C ASN A 201 -2.60 22.07 -12.80
N ASP A 202 -2.77 21.25 -11.75
CA ASP A 202 -1.77 21.08 -10.70
C ASP A 202 -0.67 20.06 -11.06
N ILE A 203 -0.63 19.62 -12.33
CA ILE A 203 0.36 18.64 -12.81
C ILE A 203 1.78 19.25 -12.75
N LEU A 204 2.69 18.49 -12.18
CA LEU A 204 4.11 18.85 -12.06
C LEU A 204 4.98 18.06 -13.03
N TYR A 205 4.73 16.75 -13.13
CA TYR A 205 5.51 15.82 -13.93
C TYR A 205 4.62 14.79 -14.61
N ASN A 206 5.04 14.39 -15.80
CA ASN A 206 4.46 13.24 -16.50
C ASN A 206 5.57 12.33 -17.00
N ILE A 207 5.48 11.04 -16.72
CA ILE A 207 6.42 10.04 -17.20
C ILE A 207 5.64 8.99 -18.00
N ASN A 208 5.95 8.85 -19.26
CA ASN A 208 5.49 7.74 -20.10
C ASN A 208 6.63 6.73 -20.23
N ILE A 209 6.36 5.46 -19.91
CA ILE A 209 7.34 4.39 -19.98
C ILE A 209 6.80 3.33 -20.94
N LYS A 210 7.52 3.13 -22.04
CA LYS A 210 7.25 2.06 -22.98
C LYS A 210 8.13 0.86 -22.64
N THR A 211 7.51 -0.26 -22.37
CA THR A 211 8.19 -1.53 -22.15
C THR A 211 7.93 -2.50 -23.30
N LYS A 212 8.61 -3.63 -23.33
CA LYS A 212 8.36 -4.72 -24.28
C LYS A 212 6.92 -5.25 -24.24
N LEU A 213 6.22 -5.12 -23.10
CA LEU A 213 4.91 -5.72 -22.87
C LEU A 213 3.77 -4.71 -22.86
N LYS A 214 3.98 -3.53 -22.27
CA LYS A 214 2.91 -2.54 -22.04
C LYS A 214 3.45 -1.13 -21.86
N LEU A 215 2.52 -0.17 -21.87
CA LEU A 215 2.77 1.23 -21.58
C LEU A 215 2.37 1.54 -20.13
N PHE A 216 3.15 2.40 -19.48
CA PHE A 216 2.82 3.00 -18.19
C PHE A 216 2.83 4.51 -18.33
N ASN A 217 1.91 5.17 -17.67
CA ASN A 217 1.87 6.62 -17.57
C ASN A 217 1.76 7.00 -16.09
N LEU A 218 2.76 7.70 -15.56
CA LEU A 218 2.76 8.26 -14.20
C LEU A 218 2.60 9.77 -14.28
N LYS A 219 1.46 10.29 -13.83
CA LYS A 219 1.18 11.73 -13.69
C LYS A 219 1.33 12.12 -12.22
N VAL A 220 2.09 13.18 -11.95
CA VAL A 220 2.40 13.66 -10.60
C VAL A 220 1.89 15.08 -10.44
N TYR A 221 1.22 15.34 -9.34
CA TYR A 221 0.54 16.59 -9.04
C TYR A 221 1.01 17.18 -7.71
N SER A 222 0.87 18.50 -7.56
CA SER A 222 1.17 19.16 -6.30
C SER A 222 0.28 18.63 -5.16
N PHE A 223 0.87 18.48 -3.98
CA PHE A 223 0.14 18.17 -2.78
C PHE A 223 -0.13 19.45 -1.99
N ASN A 224 -1.34 19.98 -2.12
CA ASN A 224 -1.80 21.13 -1.34
C ASN A 224 -2.69 20.62 -0.20
N LYS A 225 -2.19 20.65 1.03
CA LYS A 225 -3.02 20.37 2.20
C LYS A 225 -3.89 21.61 2.43
N LYS A 226 -5.13 21.59 1.95
CA LYS A 226 -6.15 22.56 2.39
C LYS A 226 -6.47 22.25 3.86
N ASN A 227 -5.77 22.87 4.79
CA ASN A 227 -6.20 22.91 6.18
C ASN A 227 -7.43 23.80 6.23
N LYS A 228 -8.60 23.24 6.57
CA LYS A 228 -9.85 23.98 6.74
C LYS A 228 -9.75 25.07 7.83
N ASN A 229 -8.71 25.11 8.66
CA ASN A 229 -8.57 25.96 9.85
C ASN A 229 -7.23 26.72 9.94
N ALA A 230 -6.43 26.84 8.87
CA ALA A 230 -5.20 27.64 8.91
C ALA A 230 -5.13 28.57 7.70
N ASN A 231 -5.04 29.87 7.98
CA ASN A 231 -4.85 30.94 6.99
C ASN A 231 -3.49 30.87 6.24
N ASN A 232 -2.65 29.87 6.54
CA ASN A 232 -1.38 29.62 5.88
C ASN A 232 -1.25 28.11 5.58
N SER A 233 -1.67 27.69 4.39
CA SER A 233 -1.35 26.35 3.87
C SER A 233 0.09 26.33 3.38
N ALA A 234 1.05 26.04 4.27
CA ALA A 234 2.38 25.67 3.81
C ALA A 234 2.26 24.41 2.94
N PRO A 235 2.85 24.37 1.73
CA PRO A 235 2.86 23.16 0.92
C PRO A 235 3.50 22.04 1.73
N ASN A 236 2.87 20.86 1.78
CA ASN A 236 3.50 19.72 2.42
C ASN A 236 4.72 19.34 1.58
N VAL A 237 5.90 19.65 2.11
CA VAL A 237 7.17 19.54 1.40
C VAL A 237 7.51 18.10 1.05
N GLU A 238 6.88 17.09 1.70
CA GLU A 238 7.31 15.70 1.67
C GLU A 238 6.50 14.77 0.73
N ARG A 239 5.40 15.24 0.16
CA ARG A 239 4.48 14.38 -0.61
C ARG A 239 4.04 14.98 -1.93
N TYR A 240 3.59 14.07 -2.84
CA TYR A 240 2.86 14.40 -4.06
C TYR A 240 1.57 13.56 -4.14
N TYR A 241 0.59 14.06 -4.88
CA TYR A 241 -0.44 13.20 -5.45
C TYR A 241 0.04 12.65 -6.78
N ALA A 242 -0.38 11.44 -7.12
CA ALA A 242 -0.07 10.86 -8.42
C ALA A 242 -1.22 9.98 -8.94
N LYS A 243 -1.18 9.68 -10.23
CA LYS A 243 -2.00 8.68 -10.89
C LYS A 243 -1.14 7.80 -11.78
N ILE A 244 -1.42 6.52 -11.79
CA ILE A 244 -0.84 5.57 -12.74
C ILE A 244 -1.91 5.13 -13.75
N ASN A 245 -1.64 5.27 -15.04
CA ASN A 245 -2.55 4.94 -16.14
C ASN A 245 -3.96 5.55 -15.98
N ASP A 246 -4.04 6.79 -15.49
CA ASP A 246 -5.27 7.51 -15.15
C ASP A 246 -6.21 6.81 -14.16
N GLY A 247 -5.66 5.87 -13.38
CA GLY A 247 -6.37 5.18 -12.32
C GLY A 247 -6.64 6.06 -11.09
N GLU A 248 -6.80 5.41 -9.95
CA GLU A 248 -7.04 6.07 -8.65
C GLU A 248 -5.94 7.06 -8.28
N VAL A 249 -6.31 8.05 -7.46
CA VAL A 249 -5.33 8.96 -6.87
C VAL A 249 -4.55 8.25 -5.80
N ILE A 250 -3.24 8.34 -5.86
CA ILE A 250 -2.32 7.81 -4.85
C ILE A 250 -1.52 8.93 -4.21
N LEU A 251 -1.15 8.73 -2.95
CA LEU A 251 -0.20 9.57 -2.22
C LEU A 251 1.18 8.94 -2.30
N ILE A 252 2.16 9.68 -2.77
CA ILE A 252 3.55 9.22 -2.92
C ILE A 252 4.50 10.13 -2.16
N GLN A 253 5.57 9.55 -1.60
CA GLN A 253 6.59 10.28 -0.87
C GLN A 253 7.64 10.85 -1.82
N LYS A 254 8.01 12.12 -1.64
CA LYS A 254 9.07 12.77 -2.42
C LYS A 254 10.40 12.03 -2.33
N TYR A 255 10.77 11.61 -1.13
CA TYR A 255 12.00 10.86 -0.89
C TYR A 255 12.12 9.62 -1.79
N VAL A 256 11.02 8.90 -2.01
CA VAL A 256 11.01 7.68 -2.83
C VAL A 256 11.00 7.99 -4.32
N PHE A 257 10.24 9.02 -4.75
CA PHE A 257 9.94 9.25 -6.16
C PHE A 257 10.79 10.34 -6.84
N ASN A 258 11.44 11.25 -6.10
CA ASN A 258 12.24 12.33 -6.69
C ASN A 258 13.39 11.84 -7.58
N LYS A 259 13.90 10.64 -7.34
CA LYS A 259 14.90 9.98 -8.19
C LYS A 259 14.43 9.72 -9.64
N LEU A 260 13.11 9.85 -9.90
CA LEU A 260 12.55 9.75 -11.24
C LEU A 260 12.46 11.12 -11.95
N PHE A 261 12.49 12.24 -11.20
CA PHE A 261 12.23 13.59 -11.71
C PHE A 261 13.53 14.37 -11.91
N ILE A 262 14.41 13.81 -12.72
CA ILE A 262 15.75 14.31 -13.03
C ILE A 262 15.73 15.24 -14.25
N SER A 263 16.84 15.92 -14.50
CA SER A 263 17.07 16.72 -15.70
C SER A 263 17.69 15.88 -16.82
N ILE A 264 17.51 16.33 -18.07
CA ILE A 264 18.24 15.73 -19.20
C ILE A 264 19.77 15.80 -18.98
N ASP A 265 20.28 16.82 -18.29
CA ASP A 265 21.72 17.00 -18.05
C ASP A 265 22.29 15.95 -17.07
N ASP A 266 21.43 15.38 -16.22
CA ASP A 266 21.81 14.29 -15.32
C ASP A 266 22.13 12.99 -16.09
N LEU A 267 21.68 12.86 -17.35
CA LEU A 267 21.86 11.69 -18.20
C LEU A 267 22.93 11.85 -19.30
N LYS A 268 23.45 13.06 -19.50
CA LYS A 268 24.55 13.35 -20.44
C LYS A 268 25.93 12.95 -19.92
#